data_63630f8cbad01e2cb7126d3f6880eb90
#
_entry.id   63630f8cbad01e2cb7126d3f6880eb90
#
_cell.length_a   1.000
_cell.length_b   1.000
_cell.length_c   1.000
_cell.angle_alpha   90.00
_cell.angle_beta   90.00
_cell.angle_gamma   90.00
#
_symmetry.space_group_name_H-M   'P 1'
#
loop_
_entity.id
_entity.type
_entity.pdbx_description
1 polymer ?
#
loop_
_entity_poly.entity_id
_entity_poly.type
_entity_poly.pdbx_seq_one_letter_code
_entity_poly.pdbx_strand_id
1 'polypeptide(L)'
;KTAYEILIGLVGSEMCISDRRKDAVVEELRAGIEKQLAAAKIDLYRGNGVVCGDHLVKVMPEGEELTAEYILLAAGSEPSSLTIPGMDLPGVKNSTGILEEETVPDRLIIIGGGVIGMEFATVYNDLGCQVTVLEAMDKILPGMDKEISQNLKMIMKKRGVEIHTGAMVSSIEKMGDGTYLCRYTEKEKACECSAPLILSAVGRRPCDSGLFSGEMQERIKMERGRILVDERGETSVPGIYAAGDVIGGVCLAHVASAEGYRAVSAMFPELKGKDMAVIPSCVYTDPEIACAGLTADEAKAAGIEAVTGKYIMSVNGKSVLSMQDRGFLKIVAEKDTGRILGAGLMCARATDMIGELELAVSKGLTAEDLAAVIMPHPTFCEGIGEAAESLCMEKKNK
;
A
#
# COMPACT_ATOMS: atom_id res chain seq x y z
N LYS A 1 -13.12 0.19 5.59
CA LYS A 1 -12.92 1.61 5.23
C LYS A 1 -11.52 2.00 5.61
N THR A 2 -10.77 2.57 4.67
CA THR A 2 -9.43 3.08 4.90
C THR A 2 -9.48 4.36 5.75
N ALA A 3 -8.35 4.74 6.36
CA ALA A 3 -8.23 6.00 7.08
C ALA A 3 -8.73 7.19 6.22
N TYR A 4 -8.48 7.13 4.92
CA TYR A 4 -8.92 8.08 3.90
C TYR A 4 -10.45 8.19 3.78
N GLU A 5 -11.20 7.09 3.67
CA GLU A 5 -12.68 7.13 3.63
C GLU A 5 -13.31 7.62 4.94
N ILE A 6 -12.60 7.44 6.05
CA ILE A 6 -13.02 7.94 7.36
C ILE A 6 -12.88 9.47 7.41
N LEU A 7 -11.81 10.02 6.80
CA LEU A 7 -11.50 11.46 6.82
C LEU A 7 -12.28 12.27 5.77
N ILE A 8 -12.51 11.76 4.57
CA ILE A 8 -13.24 12.48 3.49
C ILE A 8 -14.70 12.82 3.84
N GLY A 9 -15.34 12.03 4.69
CA GLY A 9 -16.74 12.30 5.09
C GLY A 9 -16.94 13.54 5.98
N LEU A 10 -15.89 14.34 6.25
CA LEU A 10 -15.88 15.35 7.30
C LEU A 10 -15.42 16.74 6.85
N VAL A 11 -15.79 17.15 5.63
CA VAL A 11 -15.52 18.52 5.16
C VAL A 11 -16.16 19.53 6.14
N GLY A 12 -15.30 20.26 6.87
CA GLY A 12 -15.72 21.30 7.82
C GLY A 12 -15.79 20.90 9.29
N SER A 13 -15.33 19.70 9.67
CA SER A 13 -15.29 19.25 11.05
C SER A 13 -13.87 19.28 11.63
N GLU A 14 -13.79 19.55 12.94
CA GLU A 14 -12.54 19.53 13.67
C GLU A 14 -11.88 18.15 13.65
N MET A 15 -10.54 18.09 13.62
CA MET A 15 -9.75 16.85 13.61
C MET A 15 -10.16 15.88 14.73
N CYS A 16 -10.54 16.39 15.90
CA CYS A 16 -11.03 15.56 17.02
C CYS A 16 -12.27 14.72 16.73
N ILE A 17 -13.10 15.11 15.73
CA ILE A 17 -14.24 14.30 15.27
C ILE A 17 -13.72 13.16 14.38
N SER A 18 -12.74 13.42 13.54
CA SER A 18 -12.08 12.41 12.70
C SER A 18 -11.38 11.36 13.55
N ASP A 19 -10.63 11.75 14.58
CA ASP A 19 -9.92 10.84 15.48
C ASP A 19 -10.89 9.95 16.25
N ARG A 20 -11.92 10.52 16.85
CA ARG A 20 -12.95 9.74 17.54
C ARG A 20 -13.65 8.75 16.59
N ARG A 21 -13.89 9.13 15.34
CA ARG A 21 -14.46 8.24 14.35
C ARG A 21 -13.48 7.13 13.97
N LYS A 22 -12.19 7.47 13.76
CA LYS A 22 -11.12 6.50 13.47
C LYS A 22 -11.04 5.46 14.60
N ASP A 23 -10.96 5.90 15.85
CA ASP A 23 -10.87 5.01 17.01
C ASP A 23 -12.10 4.12 17.14
N ALA A 24 -13.30 4.66 16.94
CA ALA A 24 -14.54 3.88 16.96
C ALA A 24 -14.56 2.80 15.87
N VAL A 25 -14.11 3.12 14.64
CA VAL A 25 -14.02 2.15 13.54
C VAL A 25 -12.98 1.07 13.84
N VAL A 26 -11.81 1.44 14.36
CA VAL A 26 -10.76 0.50 14.75
C VAL A 26 -11.25 -0.45 15.82
N GLU A 27 -11.95 0.06 16.85
CA GLU A 27 -12.51 -0.77 17.92
C GLU A 27 -13.62 -1.71 17.43
N GLU A 28 -14.51 -1.23 16.56
CA GLU A 28 -15.56 -2.06 15.92
C GLU A 28 -14.94 -3.23 15.14
N LEU A 29 -13.90 -2.95 14.33
CA LEU A 29 -13.21 -3.97 13.54
C LEU A 29 -12.46 -4.96 14.44
N ARG A 30 -11.79 -4.49 15.49
CA ARG A 30 -11.11 -5.33 16.48
C ARG A 30 -12.09 -6.26 17.20
N ALA A 31 -13.20 -5.72 17.71
CA ALA A 31 -14.25 -6.50 18.34
C ALA A 31 -14.86 -7.54 17.38
N GLY A 32 -14.98 -7.19 16.08
CA GLY A 32 -15.41 -8.12 15.02
C GLY A 32 -14.47 -9.32 14.89
N ILE A 33 -13.16 -9.07 14.86
CA ILE A 33 -12.13 -10.14 14.79
C ILE A 33 -12.20 -11.00 16.05
N GLU A 34 -12.26 -10.44 17.25
CA GLU A 34 -12.36 -11.19 18.50
C GLU A 34 -13.58 -12.12 18.53
N LYS A 35 -14.73 -11.64 18.05
CA LYS A 35 -15.94 -12.46 17.90
C LYS A 35 -15.74 -13.63 16.94
N GLN A 36 -15.04 -13.41 15.82
CA GLN A 36 -14.74 -14.48 14.86
C GLN A 36 -13.81 -15.54 15.46
N LEU A 37 -12.75 -15.14 16.18
CA LEU A 37 -11.84 -16.04 16.87
C LEU A 37 -12.59 -16.89 17.91
N ALA A 38 -13.41 -16.24 18.75
CA ALA A 38 -14.22 -16.94 19.75
C ALA A 38 -15.23 -17.93 19.13
N ALA A 39 -15.91 -17.54 18.04
CA ALA A 39 -16.85 -18.41 17.33
C ALA A 39 -16.14 -19.64 16.71
N ALA A 40 -14.89 -19.45 16.25
CA ALA A 40 -14.05 -20.53 15.73
C ALA A 40 -13.36 -21.36 16.84
N LYS A 41 -13.58 -21.00 18.13
CA LYS A 41 -12.93 -21.64 19.28
C LYS A 41 -11.41 -21.57 19.23
N ILE A 42 -10.89 -20.44 18.79
CA ILE A 42 -9.46 -20.12 18.75
C ILE A 42 -9.09 -19.42 20.06
N ASP A 43 -8.11 -19.96 20.77
CA ASP A 43 -7.59 -19.35 21.99
C ASP A 43 -6.75 -18.12 21.65
N LEU A 44 -7.04 -17.00 22.29
CA LEU A 44 -6.34 -15.73 22.11
C LEU A 44 -5.48 -15.42 23.34
N TYR A 45 -4.16 -15.44 23.14
CA TYR A 45 -3.17 -15.04 24.14
C TYR A 45 -2.69 -13.62 23.87
N ARG A 46 -2.72 -12.78 24.92
CA ARG A 46 -2.25 -11.39 24.80
C ARG A 46 -0.84 -11.26 25.38
N GLY A 47 0.09 -10.79 24.56
CA GLY A 47 1.49 -10.64 24.95
C GLY A 47 2.42 -10.73 23.74
N ASN A 48 3.71 -10.75 23.99
CA ASN A 48 4.73 -10.94 22.97
C ASN A 48 5.07 -12.43 22.88
N GLY A 49 4.71 -13.07 21.74
CA GLY A 49 5.08 -14.44 21.45
C GLY A 49 6.55 -14.55 21.05
N VAL A 50 7.33 -15.35 21.76
CA VAL A 50 8.74 -15.62 21.49
C VAL A 50 8.95 -17.08 21.18
N VAL A 51 9.45 -17.42 20.00
CA VAL A 51 9.80 -18.80 19.62
C VAL A 51 11.07 -19.22 20.35
N CYS A 52 10.96 -20.22 21.20
CA CYS A 52 12.05 -20.70 22.05
C CYS A 52 12.55 -22.11 21.67
N GLY A 53 11.86 -22.78 20.76
CA GLY A 53 12.20 -24.13 20.26
C GLY A 53 11.33 -24.48 19.06
N ASP A 54 11.58 -25.62 18.42
CA ASP A 54 10.92 -26.08 17.20
C ASP A 54 9.38 -26.12 17.32
N HIS A 55 8.89 -26.38 18.53
CA HIS A 55 7.46 -26.51 18.83
C HIS A 55 7.05 -25.66 20.05
N LEU A 56 7.87 -24.69 20.49
CA LEU A 56 7.68 -23.97 21.74
C LEU A 56 7.63 -22.47 21.52
N VAL A 57 6.54 -21.84 21.95
CA VAL A 57 6.36 -20.40 22.01
C VAL A 57 6.12 -19.99 23.47
N LYS A 58 6.81 -18.96 23.95
CA LYS A 58 6.55 -18.32 25.25
C LYS A 58 5.82 -17.01 25.03
N VAL A 59 4.76 -16.78 25.81
CA VAL A 59 4.00 -15.51 25.81
C VAL A 59 4.52 -14.64 26.94
N MET A 60 5.16 -13.54 26.59
CA MET A 60 5.75 -12.60 27.54
C MET A 60 4.77 -11.46 27.87
N PRO A 61 4.76 -10.85 29.08
CA PRO A 61 5.75 -11.08 30.17
C PRO A 61 5.47 -12.26 31.08
N GLU A 62 4.28 -12.87 31.06
CA GLU A 62 3.87 -13.92 32.02
C GLU A 62 4.70 -15.20 31.87
N GLY A 63 5.29 -15.43 30.70
CA GLY A 63 6.13 -16.59 30.42
C GLY A 63 5.36 -17.89 30.21
N GLU A 64 4.06 -17.81 29.87
CA GLU A 64 3.24 -18.97 29.55
C GLU A 64 3.82 -19.72 28.35
N GLU A 65 3.96 -21.03 28.45
CA GLU A 65 4.52 -21.90 27.42
C GLU A 65 3.41 -22.58 26.61
N LEU A 66 3.45 -22.34 25.30
CA LEU A 66 2.56 -22.97 24.33
C LEU A 66 3.35 -23.93 23.45
N THR A 67 2.83 -25.13 23.26
CA THR A 67 3.40 -26.11 22.33
C THR A 67 2.47 -26.33 21.15
N ALA A 68 3.02 -26.42 19.95
CA ALA A 68 2.28 -26.62 18.71
C ALA A 68 3.06 -27.48 17.72
N GLU A 69 2.36 -28.24 16.88
CA GLU A 69 2.97 -28.99 15.78
C GLU A 69 3.54 -28.02 14.71
N TYR A 70 2.80 -26.95 14.42
CA TYR A 70 3.21 -25.90 13.49
C TYR A 70 3.16 -24.53 14.15
N ILE A 71 4.09 -23.63 13.77
CA ILE A 71 4.14 -22.24 14.20
C ILE A 71 4.08 -21.36 12.94
N LEU A 72 3.14 -20.41 12.87
CA LEU A 72 3.08 -19.41 11.82
C LEU A 72 3.41 -18.03 12.38
N LEU A 73 4.50 -17.43 11.91
CA LEU A 73 4.96 -16.10 12.28
C LEU A 73 4.31 -15.06 11.35
N ALA A 74 3.51 -14.18 11.93
CA ALA A 74 2.83 -13.09 11.20
C ALA A 74 3.00 -11.75 11.95
N ALA A 75 4.23 -11.45 12.38
CA ALA A 75 4.55 -10.31 13.24
C ALA A 75 4.47 -8.96 12.53
N GLY A 76 4.34 -8.96 11.19
CA GLY A 76 4.15 -7.74 10.42
C GLY A 76 5.40 -6.87 10.27
N SER A 77 5.20 -5.58 10.22
CA SER A 77 6.25 -4.57 10.02
C SER A 77 5.98 -3.32 10.84
N GLU A 78 7.01 -2.49 10.99
CA GLU A 78 6.95 -1.19 11.64
C GLU A 78 7.48 -0.08 10.71
N PRO A 79 7.15 1.21 10.96
CA PRO A 79 7.68 2.31 10.17
C PRO A 79 9.21 2.37 10.22
N SER A 80 9.85 2.54 9.06
CA SER A 80 11.28 2.79 8.97
C SER A 80 11.62 4.21 9.39
N SER A 81 12.85 4.41 9.88
CA SER A 81 13.40 5.72 10.21
C SER A 81 14.70 5.96 9.45
N LEU A 82 14.96 7.22 9.09
CA LEU A 82 16.25 7.63 8.53
C LEU A 82 17.28 7.81 9.65
N THR A 83 18.54 7.48 9.34
CA THR A 83 19.67 7.73 10.25
C THR A 83 20.26 9.12 9.97
N ILE A 84 19.48 10.15 10.23
CA ILE A 84 19.87 11.55 10.09
C ILE A 84 19.60 12.31 11.39
N PRO A 85 20.33 13.41 11.69
CA PRO A 85 20.08 14.24 12.85
C PRO A 85 18.64 14.78 12.89
N GLY A 86 17.99 14.70 14.06
CA GLY A 86 16.69 15.28 14.32
C GLY A 86 15.47 14.41 14.00
N MET A 87 15.66 13.15 13.60
CA MET A 87 14.53 12.22 13.38
C MET A 87 13.78 11.84 14.65
N ASP A 88 14.37 12.02 15.80
CA ASP A 88 13.82 11.76 17.15
C ASP A 88 13.13 12.98 17.77
N LEU A 89 13.09 14.12 17.10
CA LEU A 89 12.44 15.32 17.59
C LEU A 89 10.91 15.13 17.70
N PRO A 90 10.25 15.70 18.73
CA PRO A 90 8.83 15.48 19.02
C PRO A 90 7.86 15.81 17.89
N GLY A 91 8.21 16.75 17.00
CA GLY A 91 7.40 17.12 15.84
C GLY A 91 7.71 16.30 14.58
N VAL A 92 8.55 15.29 14.68
CA VAL A 92 8.77 14.30 13.61
C VAL A 92 7.98 13.05 13.94
N LYS A 93 6.96 12.77 13.16
CA LYS A 93 6.05 11.63 13.36
C LYS A 93 6.26 10.61 12.23
N ASN A 94 6.04 9.36 12.55
CA ASN A 94 5.88 8.31 11.55
C ASN A 94 4.39 8.15 11.18
N SER A 95 4.07 7.19 10.30
CA SER A 95 2.70 6.94 9.84
C SER A 95 1.72 6.51 10.95
N THR A 96 2.21 6.00 12.08
CA THR A 96 1.38 5.69 13.27
C THR A 96 1.17 6.95 14.09
N GLY A 97 2.24 7.66 14.44
CA GLY A 97 2.15 8.83 15.32
C GLY A 97 1.39 10.00 14.71
N ILE A 98 1.39 10.16 13.37
CA ILE A 98 0.62 11.24 12.74
C ILE A 98 -0.91 11.00 12.80
N LEU A 99 -1.35 9.74 12.95
CA LEU A 99 -2.77 9.39 13.14
C LEU A 99 -3.28 9.70 14.55
N GLU A 100 -2.39 10.05 15.46
CA GLU A 100 -2.71 10.44 16.85
C GLU A 100 -2.72 11.97 17.04
N GLU A 101 -2.42 12.75 15.97
CA GLU A 101 -2.44 14.21 16.05
C GLU A 101 -3.87 14.74 16.10
N GLU A 102 -4.20 15.51 17.12
CA GLU A 102 -5.55 16.03 17.34
C GLU A 102 -5.87 17.31 16.54
N THR A 103 -4.85 17.92 15.96
CA THR A 103 -4.98 19.21 15.26
C THR A 103 -4.35 19.15 13.87
N VAL A 104 -5.00 19.78 12.89
CA VAL A 104 -4.40 19.98 11.56
C VAL A 104 -3.40 21.14 11.64
N PRO A 105 -2.12 20.92 11.34
CA PRO A 105 -1.15 22.02 11.29
C PRO A 105 -1.37 22.89 10.05
N ASP A 106 -0.99 24.16 10.13
CA ASP A 106 -1.02 25.06 8.96
C ASP A 106 -0.12 24.56 7.83
N ARG A 107 1.02 23.92 8.19
CA ARG A 107 2.01 23.38 7.26
C ARG A 107 2.48 22.00 7.72
N LEU A 108 2.69 21.10 6.75
CA LEU A 108 3.22 19.76 6.95
C LEU A 108 4.32 19.48 5.92
N ILE A 109 5.48 19.01 6.39
CA ILE A 109 6.50 18.41 5.51
C ILE A 109 6.34 16.90 5.56
N ILE A 110 6.32 16.26 4.39
CA ILE A 110 6.30 14.79 4.26
C ILE A 110 7.61 14.34 3.63
N ILE A 111 8.36 13.53 4.33
CA ILE A 111 9.59 12.91 3.83
C ILE A 111 9.22 11.53 3.29
N GLY A 112 9.30 11.37 1.98
CA GLY A 112 8.90 10.18 1.22
C GLY A 112 7.65 10.40 0.39
N GLY A 113 7.76 10.28 -0.93
CA GLY A 113 6.68 10.38 -1.93
C GLY A 113 6.15 9.01 -2.38
N GLY A 114 6.31 7.98 -1.54
CA GLY A 114 5.70 6.67 -1.73
C GLY A 114 4.19 6.66 -1.44
N VAL A 115 3.58 5.47 -1.41
CA VAL A 115 2.13 5.30 -1.19
C VAL A 115 1.67 6.04 0.07
N ILE A 116 2.25 5.73 1.22
CA ILE A 116 1.90 6.32 2.52
C ILE A 116 2.03 7.85 2.48
N GLY A 117 3.16 8.36 1.96
CA GLY A 117 3.38 9.82 1.89
C GLY A 117 2.37 10.53 1.01
N MET A 118 2.00 9.96 -0.13
CA MET A 118 1.04 10.58 -1.06
C MET A 118 -0.41 10.49 -0.56
N GLU A 119 -0.77 9.44 0.17
CA GLU A 119 -2.07 9.32 0.83
C GLU A 119 -2.22 10.38 1.92
N PHE A 120 -1.23 10.54 2.82
CA PHE A 120 -1.25 11.61 3.81
C PHE A 120 -1.19 13.00 3.19
N ALA A 121 -0.41 13.19 2.10
CA ALA A 121 -0.40 14.45 1.36
C ALA A 121 -1.79 14.83 0.85
N THR A 122 -2.56 13.85 0.36
CA THR A 122 -3.93 14.05 -0.10
C THR A 122 -4.84 14.45 1.07
N VAL A 123 -4.83 13.68 2.15
CA VAL A 123 -5.68 13.91 3.34
C VAL A 123 -5.41 15.29 3.96
N TYR A 124 -4.15 15.62 4.25
CA TYR A 124 -3.82 16.88 4.89
C TYR A 124 -4.07 18.10 3.97
N ASN A 125 -3.85 17.94 2.67
CA ASN A 125 -4.20 18.99 1.72
C ASN A 125 -5.72 19.24 1.65
N ASP A 126 -6.53 18.17 1.66
CA ASP A 126 -7.99 18.28 1.69
C ASP A 126 -8.52 18.89 3.00
N LEU A 127 -7.77 18.74 4.09
CA LEU A 127 -8.04 19.42 5.38
C LEU A 127 -7.55 20.88 5.42
N GLY A 128 -6.99 21.40 4.32
CA GLY A 128 -6.54 22.79 4.22
C GLY A 128 -5.10 23.05 4.67
N CYS A 129 -4.33 22.02 4.99
CA CYS A 129 -2.93 22.13 5.34
C CYS A 129 -2.07 22.41 4.09
N GLN A 130 -1.08 23.29 4.20
CA GLN A 130 -0.05 23.47 3.17
C GLN A 130 0.96 22.32 3.26
N VAL A 131 0.98 21.46 2.24
CA VAL A 131 1.80 20.25 2.23
C VAL A 131 3.00 20.40 1.31
N THR A 132 4.20 20.06 1.82
CA THR A 132 5.44 19.91 1.06
C THR A 132 5.92 18.48 1.13
N VAL A 133 6.08 17.82 -0.03
CA VAL A 133 6.58 16.43 -0.13
C VAL A 133 8.02 16.45 -0.63
N LEU A 134 8.93 15.81 0.11
CA LEU A 134 10.35 15.63 -0.22
C LEU A 134 10.58 14.15 -0.57
N GLU A 135 10.79 13.84 -1.85
CA GLU A 135 11.02 12.48 -2.35
C GLU A 135 12.46 12.36 -2.89
N ALA A 136 13.20 11.39 -2.37
CA ALA A 136 14.59 11.16 -2.76
C ALA A 136 14.74 10.62 -4.20
N MET A 137 13.75 9.87 -4.68
CA MET A 137 13.73 9.33 -6.04
C MET A 137 13.34 10.42 -7.05
N ASP A 138 13.50 10.12 -8.33
CA ASP A 138 13.17 11.03 -9.45
C ASP A 138 11.67 11.20 -9.69
N LYS A 139 10.83 10.33 -9.14
CA LYS A 139 9.37 10.35 -9.24
C LYS A 139 8.69 9.95 -7.93
N ILE A 140 7.47 10.45 -7.70
CA ILE A 140 6.58 9.94 -6.66
C ILE A 140 6.03 8.57 -7.06
N LEU A 141 5.56 7.77 -6.11
CA LEU A 141 5.06 6.41 -6.33
C LEU A 141 6.01 5.60 -7.23
N PRO A 142 7.29 5.40 -6.85
CA PRO A 142 8.34 4.88 -7.73
C PRO A 142 8.03 3.50 -8.32
N GLY A 143 7.22 2.68 -7.64
CA GLY A 143 6.76 1.37 -8.11
C GLY A 143 5.57 1.39 -9.08
N MET A 144 5.00 2.57 -9.37
CA MET A 144 3.81 2.68 -10.21
C MET A 144 4.15 3.07 -11.67
N ASP A 145 3.19 2.86 -12.56
CA ASP A 145 3.25 3.33 -13.95
C ASP A 145 3.65 4.81 -14.01
N LYS A 146 4.56 5.13 -14.93
CA LYS A 146 5.12 6.47 -15.08
C LYS A 146 4.04 7.53 -15.36
N GLU A 147 3.05 7.19 -16.16
CA GLU A 147 1.96 8.11 -16.52
C GLU A 147 1.06 8.39 -15.31
N ILE A 148 0.76 7.38 -14.48
CA ILE A 148 0.03 7.52 -13.23
C ILE A 148 0.78 8.46 -12.29
N SER A 149 2.07 8.20 -12.04
CA SER A 149 2.95 9.03 -11.21
C SER A 149 2.96 10.50 -11.66
N GLN A 150 3.13 10.73 -12.96
CA GLN A 150 3.17 12.09 -13.53
C GLN A 150 1.83 12.81 -13.40
N ASN A 151 0.73 12.12 -13.67
CA ASN A 151 -0.61 12.72 -13.56
C ASN A 151 -0.96 13.05 -12.11
N LEU A 152 -0.68 12.14 -11.14
CA LEU A 152 -0.90 12.43 -9.73
C LEU A 152 -0.08 13.65 -9.29
N LYS A 153 1.22 13.70 -9.64
CA LYS A 153 2.09 14.85 -9.33
C LYS A 153 1.50 16.16 -9.88
N MET A 154 0.97 16.15 -11.10
CA MET A 154 0.35 17.31 -11.71
C MET A 154 -0.95 17.74 -11.01
N ILE A 155 -1.79 16.77 -10.61
CA ILE A 155 -3.04 17.03 -9.89
C ILE A 155 -2.74 17.61 -8.51
N MET A 156 -1.84 17.01 -7.75
CA MET A 156 -1.45 17.47 -6.42
C MET A 156 -0.85 18.88 -6.46
N LYS A 157 0.01 19.18 -7.46
CA LYS A 157 0.52 20.54 -7.66
C LYS A 157 -0.57 21.56 -7.96
N LYS A 158 -1.59 21.21 -8.74
CA LYS A 158 -2.74 22.10 -9.00
C LYS A 158 -3.58 22.36 -7.75
N ARG A 159 -3.55 21.44 -6.77
CA ARG A 159 -4.19 21.60 -5.46
C ARG A 159 -3.32 22.38 -4.45
N GLY A 160 -2.10 22.81 -4.86
CA GLY A 160 -1.20 23.60 -4.02
C GLY A 160 -0.20 22.76 -3.20
N VAL A 161 -0.11 21.44 -3.42
CA VAL A 161 0.93 20.62 -2.80
C VAL A 161 2.27 20.87 -3.49
N GLU A 162 3.30 21.23 -2.73
CA GLU A 162 4.67 21.33 -3.23
C GLU A 162 5.32 19.94 -3.26
N ILE A 163 5.85 19.52 -4.42
CA ILE A 163 6.46 18.19 -4.56
C ILE A 163 7.86 18.35 -5.17
N HIS A 164 8.87 18.03 -4.35
CA HIS A 164 10.28 18.01 -4.71
C HIS A 164 10.73 16.55 -4.91
N THR A 165 11.21 16.23 -6.10
CA THR A 165 11.75 14.89 -6.44
C THR A 165 13.26 15.01 -6.65
N GLY A 166 14.02 13.96 -6.30
CA GLY A 166 15.47 14.04 -6.19
C GLY A 166 15.91 14.88 -4.98
N ALA A 167 15.04 14.97 -3.96
CA ALA A 167 15.22 15.76 -2.75
C ALA A 167 15.68 14.86 -1.60
N MET A 168 16.98 14.88 -1.32
CA MET A 168 17.60 14.07 -0.27
C MET A 168 17.68 14.86 1.02
N VAL A 169 16.88 14.49 2.01
CA VAL A 169 16.89 15.09 3.35
C VAL A 169 18.16 14.72 4.11
N SER A 170 18.78 15.68 4.76
CA SER A 170 20.06 15.50 5.48
C SER A 170 19.98 15.76 6.98
N SER A 171 19.10 16.66 7.43
CA SER A 171 18.92 16.95 8.85
C SER A 171 17.61 17.67 9.13
N ILE A 172 17.17 17.58 10.38
CA ILE A 172 16.02 18.31 10.92
C ILE A 172 16.47 19.02 12.20
N GLU A 173 16.09 20.28 12.39
CA GLU A 173 16.41 21.09 13.55
C GLU A 173 15.15 21.75 14.11
N LYS A 174 15.00 21.78 15.44
CA LYS A 174 13.93 22.53 16.09
C LYS A 174 14.30 24.00 16.16
N MET A 175 13.43 24.87 15.66
CA MET A 175 13.61 26.32 15.66
C MET A 175 13.02 26.98 16.93
N GLY A 176 13.45 28.21 17.21
CA GLY A 176 12.98 28.94 18.39
C GLY A 176 11.51 29.33 18.38
N ASP A 177 10.87 29.36 17.22
CA ASP A 177 9.43 29.62 17.01
C ASP A 177 8.55 28.35 17.14
N GLY A 178 9.16 27.21 17.47
CA GLY A 178 8.47 25.93 17.61
C GLY A 178 8.32 25.11 16.32
N THR A 179 8.75 25.66 15.17
CA THR A 179 8.79 24.92 13.91
C THR A 179 10.04 24.02 13.81
N TYR A 180 10.04 23.16 12.81
CA TYR A 180 11.16 22.26 12.48
C TYR A 180 11.69 22.62 11.10
N LEU A 181 12.97 22.95 11.01
CA LEU A 181 13.70 23.25 9.77
C LEU A 181 14.25 21.94 9.21
N CYS A 182 13.80 21.58 8.02
CA CYS A 182 14.26 20.41 7.26
C CYS A 182 15.26 20.89 6.20
N ARG A 183 16.51 20.40 6.23
CA ARG A 183 17.53 20.64 5.20
C ARG A 183 17.62 19.46 4.25
N TYR A 184 17.67 19.75 2.97
CA TYR A 184 17.76 18.74 1.92
C TYR A 184 18.59 19.22 0.75
N THR A 185 19.02 18.29 -0.11
CA THR A 185 19.70 18.59 -1.36
C THR A 185 18.78 18.23 -2.53
N GLU A 186 18.51 19.16 -3.45
CA GLU A 186 17.79 18.91 -4.69
C GLU A 186 18.65 19.38 -5.87
N LYS A 187 18.94 18.48 -6.82
CA LYS A 187 19.79 18.80 -7.99
C LYS A 187 21.12 19.47 -7.61
N GLU A 188 21.79 18.87 -6.61
CA GLU A 188 23.07 19.36 -6.06
C GLU A 188 23.03 20.72 -5.36
N LYS A 189 21.84 21.28 -5.16
CA LYS A 189 21.66 22.55 -4.43
C LYS A 189 21.16 22.28 -3.02
N ALA A 190 21.76 22.94 -2.05
CA ALA A 190 21.25 22.97 -0.68
C ALA A 190 19.95 23.77 -0.63
N CYS A 191 18.92 23.15 -0.07
CA CYS A 191 17.57 23.72 0.09
C CYS A 191 17.11 23.50 1.53
N GLU A 192 16.15 24.29 1.94
CA GLU A 192 15.52 24.15 3.25
C GLU A 192 14.03 24.50 3.20
N CYS A 193 13.24 23.90 4.07
CA CYS A 193 11.84 24.24 4.30
C CYS A 193 11.52 24.02 5.79
N SER A 194 10.44 24.67 6.28
CA SER A 194 10.05 24.54 7.69
C SER A 194 8.55 24.35 7.87
N ALA A 195 8.19 23.55 8.87
CA ALA A 195 6.80 23.31 9.26
C ALA A 195 6.71 23.02 10.76
N PRO A 196 5.54 23.20 11.38
CA PRO A 196 5.31 22.80 12.77
C PRO A 196 5.28 21.27 12.95
N LEU A 197 5.04 20.50 11.88
CA LEU A 197 4.98 19.04 11.90
C LEU A 197 5.70 18.44 10.68
N ILE A 198 6.38 17.33 10.88
CA ILE A 198 7.03 16.55 9.82
C ILE A 198 6.54 15.10 9.89
N LEU A 199 6.10 14.54 8.76
CA LEU A 199 5.82 13.13 8.61
C LEU A 199 7.01 12.43 7.94
N SER A 200 7.54 11.39 8.59
CA SER A 200 8.47 10.46 7.99
C SER A 200 7.72 9.26 7.41
N ALA A 201 7.65 9.17 6.08
CA ALA A 201 6.97 8.13 5.31
C ALA A 201 7.96 7.39 4.38
N VAL A 202 9.14 7.04 4.91
CA VAL A 202 10.29 6.48 4.18
C VAL A 202 10.26 4.95 4.06
N GLY A 203 9.11 4.36 4.25
CA GLY A 203 8.87 2.92 4.12
C GLY A 203 8.65 2.22 5.44
N ARG A 204 8.67 0.88 5.37
CA ARG A 204 8.44 -0.01 6.51
C ARG A 204 9.57 -1.03 6.58
N ARG A 205 9.82 -1.57 7.76
CA ARG A 205 10.76 -2.67 7.98
C ARG A 205 10.07 -3.81 8.72
N PRO A 206 10.44 -5.07 8.47
CA PRO A 206 9.90 -6.21 9.21
C PRO A 206 10.06 -6.06 10.73
N CYS A 207 9.07 -6.53 11.49
CA CYS A 207 9.17 -6.67 12.94
C CYS A 207 9.94 -7.95 13.26
N ASP A 208 11.26 -7.83 13.46
CA ASP A 208 12.18 -8.94 13.72
C ASP A 208 12.65 -9.02 15.18
N SER A 209 12.49 -7.92 15.93
CA SER A 209 12.98 -7.83 17.30
C SER A 209 12.13 -8.63 18.28
N GLY A 210 12.81 -9.50 19.07
CA GLY A 210 12.14 -10.26 20.13
C GLY A 210 11.30 -11.46 19.69
N LEU A 211 11.32 -11.84 18.42
CA LEU A 211 10.58 -13.01 17.93
C LEU A 211 11.23 -14.33 18.32
N PHE A 212 12.52 -14.35 18.57
CA PHE A 212 13.30 -15.55 18.81
C PHE A 212 14.15 -15.43 20.06
N SER A 213 14.37 -16.55 20.77
CA SER A 213 15.30 -16.62 21.88
C SER A 213 16.22 -17.83 21.78
N GLY A 214 17.37 -17.75 22.46
CA GLY A 214 18.34 -18.83 22.51
C GLY A 214 18.86 -19.24 21.13
N GLU A 215 18.91 -20.52 20.88
CA GLU A 215 19.40 -21.11 19.62
C GLU A 215 18.51 -20.81 18.41
N MET A 216 17.23 -20.48 18.62
CA MET A 216 16.30 -20.18 17.52
C MET A 216 16.72 -18.92 16.75
N GLN A 217 17.39 -17.97 17.41
CA GLN A 217 17.90 -16.74 16.81
C GLN A 217 18.97 -17.02 15.74
N GLU A 218 19.74 -18.12 15.92
CA GLU A 218 20.78 -18.53 14.96
C GLU A 218 20.23 -19.50 13.90
N ARG A 219 19.19 -20.28 14.23
CA ARG A 219 18.60 -21.30 13.35
C ARG A 219 17.67 -20.73 12.30
N ILE A 220 16.91 -19.69 12.63
CA ILE A 220 16.03 -18.99 11.68
C ILE A 220 16.89 -18.06 10.80
N LYS A 221 16.96 -18.36 9.52
CA LYS A 221 17.70 -17.53 8.56
C LYS A 221 16.96 -16.23 8.28
N MET A 222 17.69 -15.14 8.40
CA MET A 222 17.18 -13.80 8.16
C MET A 222 18.10 -13.02 7.21
N GLU A 223 17.51 -12.11 6.45
CA GLU A 223 18.27 -11.17 5.60
C GLU A 223 17.66 -9.78 5.71
N ARG A 224 18.44 -8.79 6.14
CA ARG A 224 17.98 -7.39 6.31
C ARG A 224 16.71 -7.26 7.16
N GLY A 225 16.63 -8.04 8.26
CA GLY A 225 15.49 -8.05 9.19
C GLY A 225 14.28 -8.87 8.74
N ARG A 226 14.25 -9.41 7.52
CA ARG A 226 13.17 -10.28 7.04
C ARG A 226 13.48 -11.75 7.30
N ILE A 227 12.48 -12.52 7.66
CA ILE A 227 12.57 -13.98 7.77
C ILE A 227 12.61 -14.56 6.35
N LEU A 228 13.60 -15.43 6.07
CA LEU A 228 13.69 -16.13 4.79
C LEU A 228 12.79 -17.37 4.82
N VAL A 229 11.95 -17.50 3.79
CA VAL A 229 11.04 -18.64 3.60
C VAL A 229 11.17 -19.23 2.21
N ASP A 230 10.75 -20.48 2.07
CA ASP A 230 10.61 -21.14 0.78
C ASP A 230 9.29 -20.74 0.06
N GLU A 231 9.00 -21.34 -1.09
CA GLU A 231 7.79 -21.10 -1.87
C GLU A 231 6.49 -21.45 -1.13
N ARG A 232 6.56 -22.26 -0.07
CA ARG A 232 5.42 -22.65 0.76
C ARG A 232 5.26 -21.79 2.01
N GLY A 233 6.20 -20.87 2.26
CA GLY A 233 6.24 -20.05 3.45
C GLY A 233 6.95 -20.72 4.63
N GLU A 234 7.63 -21.86 4.45
CA GLU A 234 8.38 -22.53 5.49
C GLU A 234 9.75 -21.87 5.68
N THR A 235 10.15 -21.69 6.93
CA THR A 235 11.44 -21.08 7.29
C THR A 235 12.59 -22.10 7.16
N SER A 236 13.80 -21.73 7.56
CA SER A 236 14.94 -22.66 7.66
C SER A 236 14.77 -23.72 8.76
N VAL A 237 13.76 -23.62 9.61
CA VAL A 237 13.43 -24.61 10.65
C VAL A 237 12.11 -25.29 10.29
N PRO A 238 12.11 -26.63 10.07
CA PRO A 238 10.92 -27.36 9.70
C PRO A 238 9.78 -27.16 10.71
N GLY A 239 8.55 -27.03 10.21
CA GLY A 239 7.36 -26.81 11.02
C GLY A 239 7.14 -25.36 11.47
N ILE A 240 8.11 -24.44 11.18
CA ILE A 240 7.96 -23.01 11.43
C ILE A 240 7.80 -22.29 10.10
N TYR A 241 6.68 -21.59 9.94
CA TYR A 241 6.28 -20.84 8.77
C TYR A 241 6.26 -19.34 9.06
N ALA A 242 6.34 -18.51 8.02
CA ALA A 242 6.14 -17.08 8.16
C ALA A 242 5.37 -16.50 6.97
N ALA A 243 4.60 -15.43 7.21
CA ALA A 243 3.77 -14.75 6.22
C ALA A 243 3.59 -13.26 6.52
N GLY A 244 3.29 -12.48 5.51
CA GLY A 244 3.08 -11.04 5.58
C GLY A 244 4.38 -10.25 5.68
N ASP A 245 4.29 -9.01 6.15
CA ASP A 245 5.41 -8.05 6.11
C ASP A 245 6.70 -8.55 6.76
N VAL A 246 6.61 -9.49 7.69
CA VAL A 246 7.78 -10.06 8.39
C VAL A 246 8.71 -10.85 7.45
N ILE A 247 8.21 -11.36 6.33
CA ILE A 247 9.03 -12.01 5.29
C ILE A 247 9.51 -11.02 4.21
N GLY A 248 9.11 -9.75 4.31
CA GLY A 248 9.42 -8.73 3.31
C GLY A 248 8.60 -8.86 2.04
N GLY A 249 9.07 -8.27 0.93
CA GLY A 249 8.34 -8.27 -0.34
C GLY A 249 7.27 -7.18 -0.38
N VAL A 250 6.07 -7.55 -0.84
CA VAL A 250 4.95 -6.61 -0.99
C VAL A 250 4.17 -6.52 0.31
N CYS A 251 4.35 -5.42 1.04
CA CYS A 251 3.72 -5.18 2.35
C CYS A 251 2.26 -4.70 2.17
N LEU A 252 1.36 -5.63 1.82
CA LEU A 252 -0.08 -5.38 1.64
C LEU A 252 -0.89 -6.42 2.42
N ALA A 253 -1.95 -5.98 3.10
CA ALA A 253 -2.77 -6.83 3.96
C ALA A 253 -3.37 -8.04 3.22
N HIS A 254 -3.84 -7.86 1.98
CA HIS A 254 -4.38 -8.96 1.18
C HIS A 254 -3.30 -9.94 0.71
N VAL A 255 -2.05 -9.48 0.52
CA VAL A 255 -0.90 -10.35 0.25
C VAL A 255 -0.55 -11.16 1.48
N ALA A 256 -0.45 -10.53 2.65
CA ALA A 256 -0.22 -11.22 3.92
C ALA A 256 -1.27 -12.31 4.18
N SER A 257 -2.55 -12.02 3.90
CA SER A 257 -3.62 -13.01 4.00
C SER A 257 -3.43 -14.18 3.02
N ALA A 258 -3.09 -13.89 1.76
CA ALA A 258 -2.86 -14.94 0.75
C ALA A 258 -1.64 -15.81 1.10
N GLU A 259 -0.57 -15.21 1.62
CA GLU A 259 0.61 -15.92 2.12
C GLU A 259 0.28 -16.80 3.33
N GLY A 260 -0.55 -16.30 4.25
CA GLY A 260 -1.08 -17.11 5.36
C GLY A 260 -1.84 -18.33 4.86
N TYR A 261 -2.75 -18.18 3.88
CA TYR A 261 -3.42 -19.32 3.24
C TYR A 261 -2.44 -20.28 2.58
N ARG A 262 -1.40 -19.79 1.92
CA ARG A 262 -0.35 -20.62 1.32
C ARG A 262 0.39 -21.44 2.38
N ALA A 263 0.83 -20.80 3.46
CA ALA A 263 1.52 -21.48 4.57
C ALA A 263 0.62 -22.54 5.22
N VAL A 264 -0.64 -22.21 5.50
CA VAL A 264 -1.61 -23.18 6.08
C VAL A 264 -1.88 -24.35 5.13
N SER A 265 -1.93 -24.10 3.81
CA SER A 265 -2.08 -25.20 2.82
C SER A 265 -0.85 -26.10 2.74
N ALA A 266 0.33 -25.60 3.10
CA ALA A 266 1.55 -26.41 3.18
C ALA A 266 1.55 -27.27 4.46
N MET A 267 1.03 -26.76 5.57
CA MET A 267 0.83 -27.51 6.83
C MET A 267 -0.25 -28.59 6.67
N PHE A 268 -1.32 -28.29 5.94
CA PHE A 268 -2.51 -29.14 5.78
C PHE A 268 -2.85 -29.26 4.29
N PRO A 269 -2.31 -30.29 3.59
CA PRO A 269 -2.41 -30.41 2.13
C PRO A 269 -3.84 -30.57 1.58
N GLU A 270 -4.81 -30.90 2.41
CA GLU A 270 -6.24 -30.95 2.05
C GLU A 270 -6.87 -29.56 1.84
N LEU A 271 -6.23 -28.51 2.35
CA LEU A 271 -6.68 -27.14 2.18
C LEU A 271 -6.07 -26.52 0.90
N LYS A 272 -6.84 -25.66 0.24
CA LYS A 272 -6.37 -24.95 -0.95
C LYS A 272 -5.84 -23.57 -0.59
N GLY A 273 -4.62 -23.27 -1.02
CA GLY A 273 -4.04 -21.92 -0.99
C GLY A 273 -4.71 -20.95 -1.95
N LYS A 274 -4.29 -19.69 -1.89
CA LYS A 274 -4.67 -18.64 -2.84
C LYS A 274 -3.72 -18.61 -4.02
N ASP A 275 -4.25 -18.30 -5.20
CA ASP A 275 -3.44 -17.96 -6.36
C ASP A 275 -2.81 -16.58 -6.13
N MET A 276 -1.48 -16.49 -6.28
CA MET A 276 -0.72 -15.26 -6.06
C MET A 276 0.03 -14.82 -7.33
N ALA A 277 -0.38 -15.35 -8.50
CA ALA A 277 0.26 -15.01 -9.77
C ALA A 277 0.12 -13.52 -10.12
N VAL A 278 -0.97 -12.89 -9.67
CA VAL A 278 -1.24 -11.48 -9.86
C VAL A 278 -1.61 -10.86 -8.51
N ILE A 279 -0.90 -9.81 -8.14
CA ILE A 279 -1.13 -9.06 -6.90
C ILE A 279 -1.65 -7.67 -7.26
N PRO A 280 -2.90 -7.33 -6.94
CA PRO A 280 -3.40 -5.97 -7.12
C PRO A 280 -2.79 -5.03 -6.07
N SER A 281 -2.60 -3.77 -6.44
CA SER A 281 -2.18 -2.72 -5.51
C SER A 281 -3.09 -1.50 -5.61
N CYS A 282 -3.35 -0.86 -4.47
CA CYS A 282 -4.24 0.28 -4.34
C CYS A 282 -3.53 1.43 -3.64
N VAL A 283 -3.80 2.66 -4.09
CA VAL A 283 -3.37 3.91 -3.44
C VAL A 283 -4.60 4.80 -3.27
N TYR A 284 -4.86 5.20 -2.06
CA TYR A 284 -6.07 5.93 -1.67
C TYR A 284 -5.85 7.45 -1.72
N THR A 285 -5.41 7.91 -2.89
CA THR A 285 -5.35 9.34 -3.23
C THR A 285 -6.68 9.83 -3.83
N ASP A 286 -6.78 11.09 -4.21
CA ASP A 286 -7.89 11.62 -5.00
C ASP A 286 -7.36 12.24 -6.32
N PRO A 287 -7.61 11.59 -7.48
CA PRO A 287 -8.35 10.33 -7.66
C PRO A 287 -7.62 9.11 -7.09
N GLU A 288 -8.37 8.04 -6.79
CA GLU A 288 -7.81 6.74 -6.39
C GLU A 288 -6.94 6.14 -7.51
N ILE A 289 -5.97 5.33 -7.11
CA ILE A 289 -5.13 4.58 -8.05
C ILE A 289 -5.20 3.10 -7.71
N ALA A 290 -5.28 2.26 -8.74
CA ALA A 290 -5.16 0.82 -8.59
C ALA A 290 -4.47 0.19 -9.79
N CYS A 291 -3.67 -0.85 -9.55
CA CYS A 291 -2.92 -1.55 -10.59
C CYS A 291 -2.98 -3.06 -10.35
N ALA A 292 -2.93 -3.84 -11.43
CA ALA A 292 -2.77 -5.29 -11.38
C ALA A 292 -1.98 -5.76 -12.63
N GLY A 293 -1.10 -6.75 -12.46
CA GLY A 293 -0.28 -7.28 -13.55
C GLY A 293 0.82 -6.32 -14.01
N LEU A 294 1.24 -6.45 -15.26
CA LEU A 294 2.39 -5.74 -15.83
C LEU A 294 2.00 -4.37 -16.40
N THR A 295 2.83 -3.38 -16.18
CA THR A 295 2.84 -2.14 -16.96
C THR A 295 3.38 -2.40 -18.37
N ALA A 296 3.15 -1.48 -19.29
CA ALA A 296 3.69 -1.57 -20.65
C ALA A 296 5.25 -1.60 -20.66
N ASP A 297 5.89 -0.86 -19.75
CA ASP A 297 7.34 -0.84 -19.62
C ASP A 297 7.88 -2.18 -19.08
N GLU A 298 7.20 -2.79 -18.10
CA GLU A 298 7.55 -4.12 -17.58
C GLU A 298 7.32 -5.22 -18.59
N ALA A 299 6.23 -5.19 -19.35
CA ALA A 299 5.99 -6.13 -20.46
C ALA A 299 7.11 -6.04 -21.50
N LYS A 300 7.50 -4.82 -21.88
CA LYS A 300 8.63 -4.59 -22.79
C LYS A 300 9.96 -5.10 -22.22
N ALA A 301 10.22 -4.87 -20.92
CA ALA A 301 11.42 -5.37 -20.27
C ALA A 301 11.47 -6.90 -20.22
N ALA A 302 10.30 -7.56 -20.14
CA ALA A 302 10.13 -9.01 -20.22
C ALA A 302 10.19 -9.55 -21.67
N GLY A 303 10.40 -8.70 -22.67
CA GLY A 303 10.45 -9.08 -24.09
C GLY A 303 9.08 -9.36 -24.71
N ILE A 304 8.00 -8.91 -24.09
CA ILE A 304 6.63 -9.09 -24.59
C ILE A 304 6.23 -7.85 -25.40
N GLU A 305 5.86 -8.02 -26.66
CA GLU A 305 5.24 -6.94 -27.43
C GLU A 305 3.85 -6.66 -26.89
N ALA A 306 3.66 -5.46 -26.30
CA ALA A 306 2.40 -5.06 -25.70
C ALA A 306 1.81 -3.83 -26.40
N VAL A 307 0.48 -3.78 -26.40
CA VAL A 307 -0.34 -2.63 -26.82
C VAL A 307 -1.17 -2.14 -25.63
N THR A 308 -1.60 -0.89 -25.66
CA THR A 308 -2.36 -0.31 -24.54
C THR A 308 -3.66 0.29 -25.03
N GLY A 309 -4.79 -0.12 -24.42
CA GLY A 309 -6.07 0.55 -24.55
C GLY A 309 -6.27 1.55 -23.42
N LYS A 310 -6.83 2.71 -23.72
CA LYS A 310 -7.01 3.77 -22.74
C LYS A 310 -8.37 4.42 -22.88
N TYR A 311 -8.99 4.70 -21.72
CA TYR A 311 -10.22 5.47 -21.63
C TYR A 311 -10.08 6.62 -20.65
N ILE A 312 -10.51 7.82 -21.04
CA ILE A 312 -10.41 9.03 -20.23
C ILE A 312 -11.74 9.25 -19.49
N MET A 313 -11.68 9.41 -18.17
CA MET A 313 -12.87 9.46 -17.34
C MET A 313 -13.72 10.73 -17.50
N SER A 314 -13.17 11.79 -18.08
CA SER A 314 -13.93 13.03 -18.35
C SER A 314 -15.07 12.87 -19.37
N VAL A 315 -15.11 11.76 -20.10
CA VAL A 315 -16.21 11.43 -21.02
C VAL A 315 -17.09 10.29 -20.48
N ASN A 316 -16.81 9.75 -19.29
CA ASN A 316 -17.64 8.75 -18.64
C ASN A 316 -18.84 9.40 -17.96
N GLY A 317 -20.05 8.98 -18.30
CA GLY A 317 -21.30 9.59 -17.82
C GLY A 317 -21.41 9.60 -16.30
N LYS A 318 -21.03 8.50 -15.63
CA LYS A 318 -21.06 8.42 -14.16
C LYS A 318 -20.03 9.34 -13.50
N SER A 319 -18.84 9.44 -14.06
CA SER A 319 -17.78 10.35 -13.58
C SER A 319 -18.24 11.81 -13.64
N VAL A 320 -18.84 12.22 -14.75
CA VAL A 320 -19.38 13.59 -14.93
C VAL A 320 -20.51 13.86 -13.95
N LEU A 321 -21.49 12.95 -13.82
CA LEU A 321 -22.59 13.07 -12.87
C LEU A 321 -22.12 13.19 -11.41
N SER A 322 -21.03 12.49 -11.07
CA SER A 322 -20.49 12.48 -9.72
C SER A 322 -19.49 13.61 -9.46
N MET A 323 -19.18 14.46 -10.47
CA MET A 323 -18.13 15.49 -10.44
C MET A 323 -16.75 14.90 -10.09
N GLN A 324 -16.50 13.66 -10.52
CA GLN A 324 -15.27 12.89 -10.28
C GLN A 324 -14.70 12.40 -11.63
N ASP A 325 -14.56 13.32 -12.56
CA ASP A 325 -14.22 13.07 -13.97
C ASP A 325 -12.72 13.04 -14.26
N ARG A 326 -11.89 13.18 -13.22
CA ARG A 326 -10.43 13.17 -13.38
C ARG A 326 -9.89 11.76 -13.50
N GLY A 327 -8.94 11.60 -14.41
CA GLY A 327 -8.16 10.39 -14.55
C GLY A 327 -8.47 9.56 -15.79
N PHE A 328 -8.00 8.33 -15.76
CA PHE A 328 -8.08 7.41 -16.89
C PHE A 328 -8.00 5.96 -16.41
N LEU A 329 -8.43 5.05 -17.28
CA LEU A 329 -8.14 3.62 -17.20
C LEU A 329 -7.21 3.25 -18.34
N LYS A 330 -6.24 2.37 -18.07
CA LYS A 330 -5.30 1.84 -19.07
C LYS A 330 -5.20 0.33 -18.91
N ILE A 331 -5.43 -0.41 -19.99
CA ILE A 331 -5.26 -1.85 -20.09
C ILE A 331 -4.04 -2.13 -20.95
N VAL A 332 -3.20 -3.05 -20.50
CA VAL A 332 -2.02 -3.54 -21.23
C VAL A 332 -2.33 -4.95 -21.76
N ALA A 333 -2.22 -5.17 -23.05
CA ALA A 333 -2.46 -6.47 -23.66
C ALA A 333 -1.29 -6.90 -24.55
N GLU A 334 -1.06 -8.21 -24.65
CA GLU A 334 -0.13 -8.80 -25.60
C GLU A 334 -0.63 -8.55 -27.04
N LYS A 335 0.24 -8.04 -27.88
CA LYS A 335 -0.14 -7.53 -29.20
C LYS A 335 -0.78 -8.59 -30.09
N ASP A 336 -0.20 -9.79 -30.14
CA ASP A 336 -0.62 -10.83 -31.08
C ASP A 336 -1.87 -11.57 -30.61
N THR A 337 -1.93 -11.92 -29.32
CA THR A 337 -3.01 -12.72 -28.75
C THR A 337 -4.16 -11.85 -28.23
N GLY A 338 -3.91 -10.61 -27.84
CA GLY A 338 -4.86 -9.75 -27.14
C GLY A 338 -5.02 -10.10 -25.66
N ARG A 339 -4.23 -11.05 -25.13
CA ARG A 339 -4.27 -11.46 -23.73
C ARG A 339 -3.93 -10.27 -22.81
N ILE A 340 -4.75 -10.04 -21.78
CA ILE A 340 -4.53 -8.98 -20.80
C ILE A 340 -3.29 -9.33 -19.97
N LEU A 341 -2.33 -8.42 -19.94
CA LEU A 341 -1.09 -8.53 -19.18
C LEU A 341 -1.14 -7.73 -17.89
N GLY A 342 -1.92 -6.66 -17.88
CA GLY A 342 -2.08 -5.82 -16.70
C GLY A 342 -2.97 -4.62 -16.97
N ALA A 343 -3.21 -3.86 -15.91
CA ALA A 343 -4.01 -2.65 -15.95
C ALA A 343 -3.57 -1.64 -14.90
N GLY A 344 -3.77 -0.36 -15.20
CA GLY A 344 -3.60 0.75 -14.27
C GLY A 344 -4.79 1.69 -14.37
N LEU A 345 -5.43 1.92 -13.25
CA LEU A 345 -6.57 2.78 -13.08
C LEU A 345 -6.18 3.99 -12.22
N MET A 346 -6.57 5.16 -12.64
CA MET A 346 -6.45 6.39 -11.86
C MET A 346 -7.75 7.16 -12.02
N CYS A 347 -8.72 6.88 -11.16
CA CYS A 347 -10.07 7.46 -11.23
C CYS A 347 -10.83 7.21 -9.93
N ALA A 348 -12.00 7.80 -9.79
CA ALA A 348 -12.93 7.43 -8.71
C ALA A 348 -13.26 5.93 -8.76
N ARG A 349 -13.27 5.30 -7.61
CA ARG A 349 -13.54 3.86 -7.44
C ARG A 349 -12.54 2.91 -8.12
N ALA A 350 -11.34 3.39 -8.44
CA ALA A 350 -10.29 2.54 -9.02
C ALA A 350 -10.00 1.32 -8.13
N THR A 351 -9.96 1.52 -6.82
CA THR A 351 -9.67 0.48 -5.83
C THR A 351 -10.79 -0.58 -5.72
N ASP A 352 -12.04 -0.22 -6.00
CA ASP A 352 -13.16 -1.15 -6.05
C ASP A 352 -13.21 -1.93 -7.38
N MET A 353 -12.74 -1.33 -8.49
CA MET A 353 -12.82 -1.89 -9.83
C MET A 353 -11.66 -2.82 -10.20
N ILE A 354 -10.50 -2.71 -9.53
CA ILE A 354 -9.30 -3.43 -9.94
C ILE A 354 -9.44 -4.95 -9.85
N GLY A 355 -10.33 -5.46 -9.00
CA GLY A 355 -10.57 -6.91 -8.87
C GLY A 355 -11.08 -7.57 -10.14
N GLU A 356 -11.84 -6.87 -10.99
CA GLU A 356 -12.27 -7.35 -12.30
C GLU A 356 -11.07 -7.55 -13.25
N LEU A 357 -10.15 -6.60 -13.26
CA LEU A 357 -8.95 -6.66 -14.09
C LEU A 357 -7.90 -7.63 -13.54
N GLU A 358 -7.77 -7.75 -12.22
CA GLU A 358 -6.96 -8.80 -11.59
C GLU A 358 -7.45 -10.18 -12.04
N LEU A 359 -8.77 -10.41 -11.98
CA LEU A 359 -9.37 -11.67 -12.45
C LEU A 359 -9.09 -11.89 -13.95
N ALA A 360 -9.20 -10.86 -14.79
CA ALA A 360 -8.92 -10.97 -16.22
C ALA A 360 -7.46 -11.37 -16.47
N VAL A 361 -6.49 -10.76 -15.80
CA VAL A 361 -5.06 -11.11 -15.91
C VAL A 361 -4.80 -12.52 -15.39
N SER A 362 -5.29 -12.86 -14.20
CA SER A 362 -5.08 -14.17 -13.56
C SER A 362 -5.65 -15.33 -14.40
N LYS A 363 -6.74 -15.10 -15.12
CA LYS A 363 -7.39 -16.12 -15.98
C LYS A 363 -6.92 -16.08 -17.42
N GLY A 364 -6.03 -15.16 -17.78
CA GLY A 364 -5.52 -15.00 -19.13
C GLY A 364 -6.59 -14.60 -20.14
N LEU A 365 -7.60 -13.81 -19.69
CA LEU A 365 -8.63 -13.28 -20.59
C LEU A 365 -8.03 -12.32 -21.61
N THR A 366 -8.73 -12.14 -22.71
CA THR A 366 -8.34 -11.24 -23.80
C THR A 366 -9.08 -9.90 -23.72
N ALA A 367 -8.61 -8.90 -24.46
CA ALA A 367 -9.34 -7.64 -24.64
C ALA A 367 -10.72 -7.88 -25.28
N GLU A 368 -10.85 -8.86 -26.16
CA GLU A 368 -12.12 -9.25 -26.79
C GLU A 368 -13.10 -9.83 -25.77
N ASP A 369 -12.62 -10.62 -24.79
CA ASP A 369 -13.44 -11.15 -23.70
C ASP A 369 -14.00 -10.02 -22.84
N LEU A 370 -13.19 -9.02 -22.48
CA LEU A 370 -13.64 -7.86 -21.70
C LEU A 370 -14.60 -6.96 -22.50
N ALA A 371 -14.32 -6.72 -23.78
CA ALA A 371 -15.18 -5.91 -24.64
C ALA A 371 -16.55 -6.56 -24.91
N ALA A 372 -16.66 -7.89 -24.75
CA ALA A 372 -17.91 -8.62 -24.90
C ALA A 372 -18.81 -8.56 -23.66
N VAL A 373 -18.31 -8.06 -22.51
CA VAL A 373 -19.10 -7.96 -21.27
C VAL A 373 -20.06 -6.78 -21.35
N ILE A 374 -21.33 -7.01 -21.00
CA ILE A 374 -22.31 -5.94 -20.89
C ILE A 374 -22.09 -5.19 -19.58
N MET A 375 -21.57 -3.97 -19.67
CA MET A 375 -21.38 -3.10 -18.52
C MET A 375 -22.68 -2.39 -18.13
N PRO A 376 -23.03 -2.30 -16.83
CA PRO A 376 -24.20 -1.57 -16.38
C PRO A 376 -24.04 -0.05 -16.56
N HIS A 377 -25.10 0.63 -16.99
CA HIS A 377 -25.12 2.08 -17.25
C HIS A 377 -26.02 2.83 -16.25
N PRO A 378 -25.62 4.01 -15.67
CA PRO A 378 -24.27 4.61 -15.75
C PRO A 378 -23.37 4.15 -14.60
N THR A 379 -22.14 3.73 -14.90
CA THR A 379 -21.16 3.28 -13.91
C THR A 379 -19.75 3.75 -14.25
N PHE A 380 -18.83 3.73 -13.28
CA PHE A 380 -17.40 3.97 -13.53
C PHE A 380 -16.77 2.81 -14.32
N CYS A 381 -17.23 1.57 -14.12
CA CYS A 381 -16.64 0.39 -14.75
C CYS A 381 -16.91 0.28 -16.25
N GLU A 382 -17.88 1.04 -16.82
CA GLU A 382 -18.01 1.15 -18.29
C GLU A 382 -16.69 1.53 -18.97
N GLY A 383 -15.84 2.33 -18.27
CA GLY A 383 -14.52 2.68 -18.78
C GLY A 383 -13.58 1.48 -19.00
N ILE A 384 -13.81 0.34 -18.35
CA ILE A 384 -13.06 -0.91 -18.57
C ILE A 384 -13.42 -1.49 -19.94
N GLY A 385 -14.72 -1.59 -20.23
CA GLY A 385 -15.23 -2.04 -21.54
C GLY A 385 -14.70 -1.17 -22.67
N GLU A 386 -14.83 0.14 -22.54
CA GLU A 386 -14.36 1.13 -23.54
C GLU A 386 -12.84 1.05 -23.77
N ALA A 387 -12.04 0.89 -22.70
CA ALA A 387 -10.60 0.70 -22.83
C ALA A 387 -10.26 -0.63 -23.55
N ALA A 388 -11.03 -1.69 -23.30
CA ALA A 388 -10.88 -2.97 -23.98
C ALA A 388 -11.30 -2.88 -25.48
N GLU A 389 -12.41 -2.19 -25.77
CA GLU A 389 -12.86 -1.97 -27.16
C GLU A 389 -11.82 -1.18 -27.98
N SER A 390 -11.15 -0.18 -27.37
CA SER A 390 -10.10 0.58 -28.04
C SER A 390 -8.94 -0.32 -28.50
N LEU A 391 -8.58 -1.35 -27.76
CA LEU A 391 -7.58 -2.36 -28.14
C LEU A 391 -8.05 -3.21 -29.33
N CYS A 392 -9.33 -3.61 -29.34
CA CYS A 392 -9.90 -4.40 -30.41
C CYS A 392 -9.96 -3.62 -31.74
N MET A 393 -10.22 -2.31 -31.69
CA MET A 393 -10.26 -1.43 -32.86
C MET A 393 -8.88 -1.21 -33.48
N GLU A 394 -7.84 -1.03 -32.67
CA GLU A 394 -6.46 -0.90 -33.17
C GLU A 394 -5.98 -2.16 -33.93
N LYS A 395 -6.45 -3.35 -33.50
CA LYS A 395 -6.11 -4.62 -34.13
C LYS A 395 -6.76 -4.79 -35.51
N LYS A 396 -7.93 -4.19 -35.73
CA LYS A 396 -8.67 -4.25 -37.03
C LYS A 396 -8.16 -3.27 -38.08
N ASN A 397 -7.43 -2.23 -37.67
CA ASN A 397 -6.93 -1.18 -38.58
C ASN A 397 -5.46 -1.39 -39.04
N LYS A 398 -4.87 -2.51 -38.67
CA LYS A 398 -3.55 -2.99 -39.15
C LYS A 398 -3.68 -4.25 -39.97
#